data_816ee8ab561238266bd134b08cc6731a
#
_entry.id   816ee8ab561238266bd134b08cc6731a
#
_cell.length_a   1.000
_cell.length_b   1.000
_cell.length_c   1.000
_cell.angle_alpha   90.00
_cell.angle_beta   90.00
_cell.angle_gamma   90.00
#
_symmetry.space_group_name_H-M   'P 1'
#
loop_
_entity.id
_entity.type
_entity.pdbx_description
1 polymer ?
#
loop_
_entity_poly.entity_id
_entity_poly.type
_entity_poly.pdbx_seq_one_letter_code
_entity_poly.pdbx_strand_id
1 'polypeptide(L)'
;LAFDGAGGESLLVDGLALDARLREELPEGRRLLAETPVPWRYLEPGVHLRAVAPVLDLSPGGTLRSLRVNDGDRAPFEPPSGWYAAWSRLLALAEDAAFVFRFRLRPGRVLLFDNHRVLHGRAAFEGHRRLCGAYLDRDVFESRLRVLGAAH
;
A
#
# COMPACT_ATOMS: atom_id res chain seq x y z
N LEU A 1 18.18 10.08 -6.19
CA LEU A 1 17.78 10.91 -5.07
C LEU A 1 18.78 12.05 -4.89
N ALA A 2 18.30 13.27 -4.80
CA ALA A 2 19.03 14.40 -4.25
C ALA A 2 18.23 14.91 -3.04
N PHE A 3 18.89 15.17 -1.94
CA PHE A 3 18.27 15.63 -0.71
C PHE A 3 19.22 16.54 0.06
N ASP A 4 18.77 17.76 0.31
CA ASP A 4 19.44 18.74 1.16
C ASP A 4 18.39 19.22 2.18
N GLY A 5 18.48 18.75 3.42
CA GLY A 5 17.52 19.06 4.46
C GLY A 5 17.43 18.03 5.58
N ALA A 6 16.41 18.18 6.42
CA ALA A 6 16.12 17.30 7.57
C ALA A 6 14.84 16.49 7.36
N GLY A 7 14.71 15.34 8.03
CA GLY A 7 13.54 14.46 7.94
C GLY A 7 13.46 13.67 6.64
N GLY A 8 12.24 13.46 6.14
CA GLY A 8 11.96 12.82 4.85
C GLY A 8 12.30 11.34 4.79
N GLU A 9 12.27 10.63 5.90
CA GLU A 9 12.44 9.18 5.94
C GLU A 9 11.35 8.49 5.12
N SER A 10 11.72 7.43 4.43
CA SER A 10 10.78 6.53 3.80
C SER A 10 10.16 5.63 4.86
N LEU A 11 8.86 5.42 4.75
CA LEU A 11 8.06 4.59 5.64
C LEU A 11 7.51 3.43 4.82
N LEU A 12 7.71 2.21 5.28
CA LEU A 12 7.14 1.02 4.65
C LEU A 12 6.40 0.20 5.69
N VAL A 13 5.26 -0.37 5.29
CA VAL A 13 4.47 -1.28 6.11
C VAL A 13 4.09 -2.51 5.29
N ASP A 14 4.35 -3.70 5.84
CA ASP A 14 3.99 -4.96 5.19
C ASP A 14 2.49 -5.25 5.35
N GLY A 15 1.74 -5.22 4.25
CA GLY A 15 0.32 -5.54 4.22
C GLY A 15 -0.02 -6.94 4.71
N LEU A 16 0.88 -7.93 4.56
CA LEU A 16 0.67 -9.27 5.11
C LEU A 16 0.69 -9.26 6.65
N ALA A 17 1.56 -8.46 7.25
CA ALA A 17 1.59 -8.30 8.71
C ALA A 17 0.33 -7.62 9.24
N LEU A 18 -0.18 -6.59 8.53
CA LEU A 18 -1.43 -5.94 8.86
C LEU A 18 -2.63 -6.90 8.74
N ASP A 19 -2.69 -7.66 7.64
CA ASP A 19 -3.76 -8.66 7.44
C ASP A 19 -3.75 -9.73 8.51
N ALA A 20 -2.59 -10.24 8.90
CA ALA A 20 -2.45 -11.20 9.97
C ALA A 20 -2.96 -10.65 11.31
N ARG A 21 -2.59 -9.42 11.63
CA ARG A 21 -3.04 -8.76 12.86
C ARG A 21 -4.56 -8.51 12.86
N LEU A 22 -5.13 -8.06 11.74
CA LEU A 22 -6.58 -7.89 11.62
C LEU A 22 -7.33 -9.22 11.75
N ARG A 23 -6.77 -10.30 11.23
CA ARG A 23 -7.36 -11.65 11.36
C ARG A 23 -7.45 -12.08 12.81
N GLU A 24 -6.46 -11.75 13.62
CA GLU A 24 -6.42 -12.10 15.06
C GLU A 24 -7.32 -11.18 15.89
N GLU A 25 -7.23 -9.87 15.69
CA GLU A 25 -7.90 -8.89 16.56
C GLU A 25 -9.34 -8.57 16.16
N LEU A 26 -9.64 -8.57 14.87
CA LEU A 26 -10.91 -8.10 14.32
C LEU A 26 -11.33 -8.91 13.08
N PRO A 27 -11.58 -10.24 13.23
CA PRO A 27 -11.87 -11.12 12.10
C PRO A 27 -13.08 -10.68 11.27
N GLU A 28 -14.14 -10.20 11.91
CA GLU A 28 -15.32 -9.67 11.25
C GLU A 28 -15.02 -8.36 10.50
N GLY A 29 -14.25 -7.47 11.09
CA GLY A 29 -13.77 -6.23 10.42
C GLY A 29 -12.91 -6.56 9.20
N ARG A 30 -12.01 -7.53 9.31
CA ARG A 30 -11.24 -8.03 8.18
C ARG A 30 -12.13 -8.55 7.06
N ARG A 31 -13.18 -9.31 7.39
CA ARG A 31 -14.17 -9.80 6.42
C ARG A 31 -14.88 -8.63 5.72
N LEU A 32 -15.34 -7.64 6.47
CA LEU A 32 -15.97 -6.44 5.92
C LEU A 32 -15.03 -5.69 4.95
N LEU A 33 -13.74 -5.53 5.29
CA LEU A 33 -12.75 -4.90 4.42
C LEU A 33 -12.45 -5.70 3.16
N ALA A 34 -12.64 -7.03 3.19
CA ALA A 34 -12.39 -7.91 2.06
C ALA A 34 -13.62 -8.09 1.15
N GLU A 35 -14.83 -8.02 1.68
CA GLU A 35 -16.05 -8.31 0.93
C GLU A 35 -16.78 -7.06 0.44
N THR A 36 -16.52 -5.89 1.04
CA THR A 36 -17.21 -4.67 0.66
C THR A 36 -16.56 -4.03 -0.57
N PRO A 37 -17.30 -3.87 -1.68
CA PRO A 37 -16.82 -3.12 -2.85
C PRO A 37 -16.69 -1.63 -2.50
N VAL A 38 -15.50 -1.10 -2.58
CA VAL A 38 -15.21 0.31 -2.33
C VAL A 38 -14.99 1.02 -3.66
N PRO A 39 -15.67 2.16 -3.91
CA PRO A 39 -15.39 2.97 -5.08
C PRO A 39 -14.12 3.79 -4.86
N TRP A 40 -13.17 3.64 -5.78
CA TRP A 40 -11.92 4.40 -5.83
C TRP A 40 -11.93 5.37 -7.01
N ARG A 41 -11.40 6.56 -6.81
CA ARG A 41 -11.40 7.61 -7.82
C ARG A 41 -10.15 8.48 -7.69
N TYR A 42 -9.35 8.50 -8.74
CA TYR A 42 -8.21 9.42 -8.86
C TYR A 42 -8.51 10.49 -9.90
N LEU A 43 -8.37 11.76 -9.53
CA LEU A 43 -8.69 12.91 -10.37
C LEU A 43 -7.49 13.86 -10.41
N GLU A 44 -7.03 14.13 -11.63
CA GLU A 44 -6.08 15.22 -11.94
C GLU A 44 -6.52 15.89 -13.27
N PRO A 45 -5.98 17.06 -13.62
CA PRO A 45 -6.25 17.67 -14.90
C PRO A 45 -5.94 16.71 -16.06
N GLY A 46 -6.96 16.34 -16.83
CA GLY A 46 -6.85 15.39 -17.94
C GLY A 46 -6.84 13.91 -17.55
N VAL A 47 -6.95 13.57 -16.27
CA VAL A 47 -6.96 12.17 -15.79
C VAL A 47 -8.15 11.93 -14.86
N HIS A 48 -8.96 10.92 -15.19
CA HIS A 48 -10.06 10.46 -14.34
C HIS A 48 -10.07 8.93 -14.30
N LEU A 49 -9.42 8.35 -13.32
CA LEU A 49 -9.40 6.91 -13.11
C LEU A 49 -10.48 6.51 -12.10
N ARG A 50 -11.09 5.36 -12.34
CA ARG A 50 -12.08 4.75 -11.45
C ARG A 50 -11.81 3.26 -11.30
N ALA A 51 -12.06 2.74 -10.12
CA ALA A 51 -12.08 1.31 -9.85
C ALA A 51 -13.13 1.03 -8.77
N VAL A 52 -13.64 -0.20 -8.76
CA VAL A 52 -14.41 -0.74 -7.64
C VAL A 52 -13.69 -1.99 -7.18
N ALA A 53 -13.20 -1.98 -5.96
CA ALA A 53 -12.43 -3.08 -5.41
C ALA A 53 -12.48 -3.05 -3.88
N PRO A 54 -12.35 -4.19 -3.19
CA PRO A 54 -12.24 -4.19 -1.73
C PRO A 54 -10.94 -3.54 -1.26
N VAL A 55 -10.87 -3.24 0.04
CA VAL A 55 -9.63 -2.81 0.70
C VAL A 55 -8.62 -3.95 0.73
N LEU A 56 -9.07 -5.15 1.12
CA LEU A 56 -8.26 -6.37 1.14
C LEU A 56 -8.73 -7.28 0.01
N ASP A 57 -7.92 -7.43 -1.03
CA ASP A 57 -8.16 -8.42 -2.07
C ASP A 57 -7.55 -9.75 -1.65
N LEU A 58 -8.39 -10.76 -1.43
CA LEU A 58 -7.99 -12.06 -0.96
C LEU A 58 -8.09 -13.11 -2.08
N SER A 59 -7.20 -14.08 -2.06
CA SER A 59 -7.33 -15.29 -2.85
C SER A 59 -8.50 -16.15 -2.36
N PRO A 60 -8.99 -17.14 -3.15
CA PRO A 60 -9.99 -18.10 -2.66
C PRO A 60 -9.57 -18.83 -1.38
N GLY A 61 -8.28 -19.00 -1.14
CA GLY A 61 -7.72 -19.57 0.09
C GLY A 61 -7.57 -18.59 1.25
N GLY A 62 -8.06 -17.33 1.11
CA GLY A 62 -8.03 -16.31 2.16
C GLY A 62 -6.66 -15.63 2.36
N THR A 63 -5.72 -15.81 1.44
CA THR A 63 -4.42 -15.14 1.47
C THR A 63 -4.51 -13.77 0.81
N LEU A 64 -3.92 -12.75 1.42
CA LEU A 64 -3.87 -11.40 0.87
C LEU A 64 -3.10 -11.37 -0.47
N ARG A 65 -3.74 -10.86 -1.52
CA ARG A 65 -3.15 -10.60 -2.85
C ARG A 65 -2.79 -9.14 -3.03
N SER A 66 -3.67 -8.26 -2.58
CA SER A 66 -3.40 -6.83 -2.60
C SER A 66 -4.13 -6.10 -1.49
N LEU A 67 -3.55 -4.97 -1.09
CA LEU A 67 -4.06 -4.07 -0.07
C LEU A 67 -4.18 -2.66 -0.67
N ARG A 68 -5.35 -2.04 -0.53
CA ARG A 68 -5.65 -0.73 -1.08
C ARG A 68 -5.96 0.25 0.04
N VAL A 69 -5.01 1.14 0.32
CA VAL A 69 -5.14 2.16 1.38
C VAL A 69 -4.73 3.52 0.81
N ASN A 70 -5.71 4.27 0.33
CA ASN A 70 -5.55 5.68 -0.02
C ASN A 70 -6.87 6.40 0.25
N ASP A 71 -6.94 7.10 1.38
CA ASP A 71 -8.18 7.78 1.78
C ASP A 71 -8.54 8.95 0.83
N GLY A 72 -7.55 9.57 0.22
CA GLY A 72 -7.75 10.63 -0.78
C GLY A 72 -8.43 10.16 -2.07
N ASP A 73 -8.23 8.90 -2.44
CA ASP A 73 -8.82 8.30 -3.65
C ASP A 73 -10.12 7.54 -3.37
N ARG A 74 -10.49 7.36 -2.10
CA ARG A 74 -11.73 6.72 -1.73
C ARG A 74 -12.92 7.66 -1.98
N ALA A 75 -13.77 7.32 -2.94
CA ALA A 75 -14.98 8.08 -3.19
C ALA A 75 -16.04 7.85 -2.08
N PRO A 76 -16.95 8.79 -1.85
CA PRO A 76 -18.06 8.61 -0.92
C PRO A 76 -18.91 7.37 -1.30
N PHE A 77 -19.29 6.59 -0.29
CA PHE A 77 -20.18 5.44 -0.42
C PHE A 77 -20.80 5.10 0.95
N GLU A 78 -21.81 4.23 0.96
CA GLU A 78 -22.49 3.77 2.16
C GLU A 78 -22.06 2.32 2.48
N PRO A 79 -21.06 2.10 3.33
CA PRO A 79 -20.62 0.77 3.69
C PRO A 79 -21.54 0.10 4.72
N PRO A 80 -21.45 -1.23 4.87
CA PRO A 80 -22.09 -1.96 5.96
C PRO A 80 -21.66 -1.43 7.34
N SER A 81 -22.53 -1.62 8.34
CA SER A 81 -22.20 -1.28 9.73
C SER A 81 -20.90 -1.95 10.17
N GLY A 82 -20.07 -1.23 10.90
CA GLY A 82 -18.76 -1.71 11.37
C GLY A 82 -17.61 -1.54 10.38
N TRP A 83 -17.87 -1.27 9.10
CA TRP A 83 -16.81 -1.11 8.11
C TRP A 83 -15.86 0.05 8.46
N TYR A 84 -16.38 1.21 8.84
CA TYR A 84 -15.53 2.35 9.21
C TYR A 84 -14.69 2.09 10.47
N ALA A 85 -15.20 1.32 11.41
CA ALA A 85 -14.42 0.89 12.58
C ALA A 85 -13.24 0.00 12.16
N ALA A 86 -13.49 -0.94 11.23
CA ALA A 86 -12.44 -1.80 10.68
C ALA A 86 -11.42 -1.00 9.85
N TRP A 87 -11.88 -0.05 9.04
CA TRP A 87 -11.02 0.86 8.29
C TRP A 87 -10.11 1.69 9.23
N SER A 88 -10.69 2.31 10.26
CA SER A 88 -9.93 3.09 11.24
C SER A 88 -8.90 2.23 11.98
N ARG A 89 -9.26 0.97 12.31
CA ARG A 89 -8.31 0.04 12.93
C ARG A 89 -7.15 -0.32 12.00
N LEU A 90 -7.42 -0.56 10.71
CA LEU A 90 -6.39 -0.81 9.71
C LEU A 90 -5.43 0.39 9.60
N LEU A 91 -5.95 1.61 9.54
CA LEU A 91 -5.13 2.82 9.49
C LEU A 91 -4.27 2.98 10.75
N ALA A 92 -4.85 2.75 11.93
CA ALA A 92 -4.12 2.81 13.19
C ALA A 92 -2.96 1.79 13.25
N LEU A 93 -3.17 0.57 12.73
CA LEU A 93 -2.11 -0.43 12.60
C LEU A 93 -1.03 -0.01 11.60
N ALA A 94 -1.42 0.61 10.49
CA ALA A 94 -0.47 1.07 9.48
C ALA A 94 0.42 2.24 9.98
N GLU A 95 -0.01 2.96 11.02
CA GLU A 95 0.74 4.05 11.65
C GLU A 95 1.51 3.59 12.91
N ASP A 96 1.22 2.41 13.41
CA ASP A 96 1.86 1.86 14.61
C ASP A 96 3.35 1.58 14.35
N ALA A 97 4.20 2.07 15.24
CA ALA A 97 5.65 1.91 15.16
C ALA A 97 6.11 0.44 15.11
N ALA A 98 5.30 -0.49 15.63
CA ALA A 98 5.57 -1.93 15.56
C ALA A 98 5.51 -2.50 14.12
N PHE A 99 4.78 -1.84 13.21
CA PHE A 99 4.61 -2.25 11.83
C PHE A 99 5.37 -1.37 10.84
N VAL A 100 5.77 -0.15 11.23
CA VAL A 100 6.40 0.82 10.35
C VAL A 100 7.91 0.61 10.30
N PHE A 101 8.43 0.20 9.16
CA PHE A 101 9.85 0.24 8.88
C PHE A 101 10.26 1.62 8.37
N ARG A 102 11.15 2.30 9.11
CA ARG A 102 11.65 3.64 8.79
C ARG A 102 13.10 3.57 8.33
N PHE A 103 13.40 4.26 7.23
CA PHE A 103 14.79 4.39 6.77
C PHE A 103 14.97 5.63 5.89
N ARG A 104 16.21 6.10 5.83
CA ARG A 104 16.59 7.17 4.92
C ARG A 104 17.13 6.59 3.62
N LEU A 105 16.40 6.81 2.53
CA LEU A 105 16.91 6.48 1.20
C LEU A 105 18.02 7.50 0.84
N ARG A 106 19.23 7.01 0.61
CA ARG A 106 20.39 7.83 0.30
C ARG A 106 20.61 7.96 -1.20
N PRO A 107 21.29 9.02 -1.69
CA PRO A 107 21.70 9.12 -3.11
C PRO A 107 22.43 7.85 -3.57
N GLY A 108 22.13 7.42 -4.79
CA GLY A 108 22.68 6.20 -5.38
C GLY A 108 22.03 4.90 -4.89
N ARG A 109 21.04 4.95 -4.00
CA ARG A 109 20.27 3.77 -3.58
C ARG A 109 18.97 3.65 -4.36
N VAL A 110 18.60 2.43 -4.66
CA VAL A 110 17.30 2.07 -5.27
C VAL A 110 16.50 1.26 -4.26
N LEU A 111 15.21 1.57 -4.15
CA LEU A 111 14.23 0.81 -3.41
C LEU A 111 13.28 0.17 -4.42
N LEU A 112 13.14 -1.15 -4.36
CA LEU A 112 12.14 -1.91 -5.11
C LEU A 112 11.22 -2.63 -4.13
N PHE A 113 9.92 -2.53 -4.32
CA PHE A 113 8.92 -3.22 -3.50
C PHE A 113 7.66 -3.54 -4.31
N ASP A 114 6.92 -4.55 -3.85
CA ASP A 114 5.61 -4.88 -4.39
C ASP A 114 4.56 -3.88 -3.90
N ASN A 115 4.11 -2.99 -4.79
CA ASN A 115 3.12 -1.96 -4.48
C ASN A 115 1.72 -2.51 -4.14
N HIS A 116 1.42 -3.77 -4.47
CA HIS A 116 0.18 -4.41 -4.05
C HIS A 116 0.22 -4.90 -2.60
N ARG A 117 1.42 -5.13 -2.07
CA ARG A 117 1.64 -5.65 -0.72
C ARG A 117 2.10 -4.58 0.26
N VAL A 118 2.98 -3.67 -0.17
CA VAL A 118 3.69 -2.76 0.74
C VAL A 118 3.06 -1.38 0.71
N LEU A 119 2.47 -0.97 1.83
CA LEU A 119 2.11 0.42 2.03
C LEU A 119 3.38 1.25 2.19
N HIS A 120 3.37 2.42 1.60
CA HIS A 120 4.52 3.29 1.63
C HIS A 120 4.12 4.74 1.84
N GLY A 121 4.98 5.45 2.51
CA GLY A 121 4.78 6.84 2.85
C GLY A 121 6.11 7.54 3.09
N ARG A 122 6.00 8.75 3.58
CA ARG A 122 7.15 9.59 3.88
C ARG A 122 6.87 10.43 5.12
N ALA A 123 7.86 10.50 6.01
CA ALA A 123 7.85 11.44 7.11
C ALA A 123 7.97 12.90 6.58
N ALA A 124 7.50 13.84 7.36
CA ALA A 124 7.68 15.26 7.08
C ALA A 124 9.16 15.61 6.84
N PHE A 125 9.42 16.59 6.00
CA PHE A 125 10.78 17.03 5.69
C PHE A 125 10.84 18.53 5.44
N GLU A 126 12.03 19.06 5.63
CA GLU A 126 12.39 20.44 5.28
C GLU A 126 13.52 20.41 4.26
N GLY A 127 13.59 21.45 3.39
CA GLY A 127 14.60 21.55 2.34
C GLY A 127 14.15 20.97 1.00
N HIS A 128 15.13 20.72 0.11
CA HIS A 128 14.89 20.26 -1.25
C HIS A 128 15.14 18.77 -1.39
N ARG A 129 14.20 18.07 -2.03
CA ARG A 129 14.29 16.63 -2.31
C ARG A 129 13.86 16.35 -3.74
N ARG A 130 14.69 15.59 -4.45
CA ARG A 130 14.35 15.03 -5.77
C ARG A 130 14.43 13.50 -5.70
N LEU A 131 13.34 12.83 -5.99
CA LEU A 131 13.24 11.39 -6.11
C LEU A 131 12.74 11.06 -7.52
N CYS A 132 13.36 10.09 -8.17
CA CYS A 132 12.85 9.51 -9.40
C CYS A 132 12.30 8.12 -9.08
N GLY A 133 11.13 7.79 -9.61
CA GLY A 133 10.49 6.48 -9.47
C GLY A 133 9.90 6.02 -10.79
N ALA A 134 9.68 4.72 -10.92
CA ALA A 134 8.97 4.11 -12.02
C ALA A 134 8.13 2.95 -11.50
N TYR A 135 7.03 2.65 -12.19
CA TYR A 135 6.23 1.46 -11.98
C TYR A 135 6.56 0.43 -13.05
N LEU A 136 6.60 -0.83 -12.64
CA LEU A 136 6.75 -1.97 -13.52
C LEU A 136 5.53 -2.87 -13.36
N ASP A 137 4.96 -3.31 -14.47
CA ASP A 137 3.91 -4.31 -14.42
C ASP A 137 4.45 -5.63 -13.87
N ARG A 138 3.65 -6.31 -13.06
CA ARG A 138 4.06 -7.55 -12.37
C ARG A 138 4.47 -8.65 -13.35
N ASP A 139 3.71 -8.84 -14.41
CA ASP A 139 3.98 -9.85 -15.44
C ASP A 139 5.29 -9.58 -16.20
N VAL A 140 5.62 -8.32 -16.47
CA VAL A 140 6.91 -7.91 -17.05
C VAL A 140 8.05 -8.22 -16.09
N PHE A 141 7.90 -7.89 -14.81
CA PHE A 141 8.90 -8.18 -13.78
C PHE A 141 9.12 -9.71 -13.62
N GLU A 142 8.05 -10.48 -13.48
CA GLU A 142 8.11 -11.92 -13.35
C GLU A 142 8.66 -12.62 -14.60
N SER A 143 8.29 -12.12 -15.79
CA SER A 143 8.85 -12.62 -17.06
C SER A 143 10.38 -12.47 -17.07
N ARG A 144 10.89 -11.31 -16.64
CA ARG A 144 12.33 -11.06 -16.58
C ARG A 144 13.02 -11.96 -15.57
N LEU A 145 12.42 -12.22 -14.42
CA LEU A 145 12.95 -13.16 -13.42
C LEU A 145 13.08 -14.58 -14.01
N ARG A 146 12.03 -15.06 -14.72
CA ARG A 146 12.05 -16.38 -15.35
C ARG A 146 13.16 -16.49 -16.41
N VAL A 147 13.32 -15.44 -17.24
CA VAL A 147 14.40 -15.42 -18.26
C VAL A 147 15.77 -15.45 -17.60
N LEU A 148 15.98 -14.69 -16.53
CA LEU A 148 17.26 -14.69 -15.81
C LEU A 148 17.50 -15.98 -15.03
N GLY A 149 16.45 -16.59 -14.45
CA GLY A 149 16.56 -17.87 -13.74
C GLY A 149 16.73 -19.08 -14.66
N ALA A 150 16.30 -18.99 -15.92
CA ALA A 150 16.51 -20.04 -16.90
C ALA A 150 17.91 -19.99 -17.58
N ALA A 151 18.70 -18.93 -17.32
CA ALA A 151 20.05 -18.75 -17.85
C ALA A 151 21.13 -19.37 -16.95
N HIS A 152 20.75 -20.13 -15.94
CA HIS A 152 21.57 -20.93 -15.04
C HIS A 152 21.10 -22.41 -15.11
#